data_da1138f91ccab3303049ce2726849370
#
_entry.id   da1138f91ccab3303049ce2726849370
#
_cell.length_a   1.000
_cell.length_b   1.000
_cell.length_c   1.000
_cell.angle_alpha   90.00
_cell.angle_beta   90.00
_cell.angle_gamma   90.00
#
_symmetry.space_group_name_H-M   'P 1'
#
loop_
_entity.id
_entity.type
_entity.pdbx_description
1 polymer ?
#
loop_
_entity_poly.entity_id
_entity_poly.type
_entity_poly.pdbx_seq_one_letter_code
_entity_poly.pdbx_strand_id
1 'polypeptide(L)'
;GTFDRYDEDFERKIWSSTGVNAIEFNGLTDLANAGVFGEYTYHAGDKFSAIAGLRGDWFYGQGFKVSPRVTLKYTPVDEIVIRANGGRGLRYATPLVDNIGVFSTGKEFVGAYNDHILEDAWTFGGNITYYMPFGASSNTYVSFDYFRTQFAQQMVVDYELGHNQIHFYALDGERSYTDNYQLDFSVD
;
A
#
# COMPACT_ATOMS: atom_id res chain seq x y z
N GLY A 1 -6.80 18.07 8.68
CA GLY A 1 -6.59 18.04 7.24
C GLY A 1 -5.12 17.87 6.91
N THR A 2 -4.84 17.36 5.76
CA THR A 2 -3.48 17.15 5.24
C THR A 2 -3.33 17.83 3.89
N PHE A 3 -2.14 18.29 3.62
CA PHE A 3 -1.74 18.75 2.30
C PHE A 3 -0.35 18.16 2.02
N ASP A 4 -0.24 17.40 0.96
CA ASP A 4 1.01 16.77 0.54
C ASP A 4 1.31 17.21 -0.90
N ARG A 5 2.54 17.64 -1.14
CA ARG A 5 3.09 17.91 -2.46
C ARG A 5 4.35 17.09 -2.64
N TYR A 6 4.46 16.48 -3.78
CA TYR A 6 5.56 15.62 -4.14
C TYR A 6 6.09 16.01 -5.49
N ASP A 7 7.35 16.45 -5.53
CA ASP A 7 8.07 16.83 -6.73
C ASP A 7 9.21 15.83 -6.96
N GLU A 8 9.27 15.22 -8.13
CA GLU A 8 10.36 14.33 -8.52
C GLU A 8 11.01 14.83 -9.82
N ASP A 9 12.33 14.83 -9.82
CA ASP A 9 13.15 15.11 -11.02
C ASP A 9 14.15 13.97 -11.20
N PHE A 10 14.05 13.29 -12.33
CA PHE A 10 14.94 12.19 -12.69
C PHE A 10 15.69 12.50 -13.96
N GLU A 11 17.01 12.39 -13.90
CA GLU A 11 17.86 12.39 -15.07
C GLU A 11 18.65 11.09 -15.13
N ARG A 12 18.55 10.37 -16.25
CA ARG A 12 19.35 9.18 -16.50
C ARG A 12 20.06 9.29 -17.84
N LYS A 13 21.39 9.15 -17.82
CA LYS A 13 22.24 9.11 -19.01
C LYS A 13 23.01 7.79 -19.03
N ILE A 14 22.83 6.99 -20.07
CA ILE A 14 23.63 5.79 -20.33
C ILE A 14 24.57 6.09 -21.48
N TRP A 15 25.85 5.97 -21.22
CA TRP A 15 26.92 6.19 -22.19
C TRP A 15 27.31 4.87 -22.85
N SER A 16 27.35 4.84 -24.17
CA SER A 16 27.96 3.73 -24.87
C SER A 16 29.50 3.79 -24.76
N SER A 17 30.16 2.68 -25.00
CA SER A 17 31.63 2.63 -25.03
C SER A 17 32.24 3.53 -26.12
N THR A 18 31.45 4.04 -27.06
CA THR A 18 31.83 4.97 -28.12
C THR A 18 31.67 6.43 -27.71
N GLY A 19 31.23 6.72 -26.47
CA GLY A 19 31.07 8.09 -25.99
C GLY A 19 29.82 8.82 -26.47
N VAL A 20 28.93 8.13 -27.21
CA VAL A 20 27.64 8.67 -27.63
C VAL A 20 26.59 8.27 -26.62
N ASN A 21 25.71 9.17 -26.20
CA ASN A 21 24.56 8.84 -25.34
C ASN A 21 23.72 7.76 -26.01
N ALA A 22 23.66 6.59 -25.40
CA ALA A 22 22.84 5.51 -25.91
C ALA A 22 21.37 5.69 -25.52
N ILE A 23 21.12 6.18 -24.31
CA ILE A 23 19.79 6.44 -23.77
C ILE A 23 19.87 7.67 -22.86
N GLU A 24 19.02 8.65 -23.12
CA GLU A 24 18.78 9.79 -22.24
C GLU A 24 17.32 9.75 -21.80
N PHE A 25 17.09 9.81 -20.49
CA PHE A 25 15.78 9.82 -19.90
C PHE A 25 15.69 10.98 -18.89
N ASN A 26 14.68 11.83 -19.07
CA ASN A 26 14.34 12.90 -18.15
C ASN A 26 12.87 12.72 -17.75
N GLY A 27 12.59 12.63 -16.48
CA GLY A 27 11.24 12.58 -15.93
C GLY A 27 11.05 13.66 -14.88
N LEU A 28 9.99 14.43 -15.01
CA LEU A 28 9.55 15.41 -14.02
C LEU A 28 8.15 15.04 -13.56
N THR A 29 7.96 14.88 -12.25
CA THR A 29 6.68 14.56 -11.65
C THR A 29 6.34 15.60 -10.60
N ASP A 30 5.20 16.28 -10.73
CA ASP A 30 4.63 17.20 -9.74
C ASP A 30 3.25 16.70 -9.34
N LEU A 31 3.15 16.16 -8.13
CA LEU A 31 1.94 15.56 -7.59
C LEU A 31 1.52 16.30 -6.32
N ALA A 32 0.23 16.59 -6.22
CA ALA A 32 -0.33 17.20 -5.01
C ALA A 32 -1.66 16.57 -4.64
N ASN A 33 -1.89 16.41 -3.35
CA ASN A 33 -3.18 16.04 -2.82
C ASN A 33 -3.51 16.87 -1.57
N ALA A 34 -4.79 17.16 -1.40
CA ALA A 34 -5.32 17.79 -0.20
C ALA A 34 -6.48 16.96 0.32
N GLY A 35 -6.51 16.69 1.62
CA GLY A 35 -7.50 15.83 2.22
C GLY A 35 -8.00 16.28 3.58
N VAL A 36 -9.22 15.85 3.86
CA VAL A 36 -9.85 15.98 5.18
C VAL A 36 -10.29 14.59 5.64
N PHE A 37 -10.23 14.37 6.94
CA PHE A 37 -10.68 13.10 7.51
C PHE A 37 -11.44 13.32 8.81
N GLY A 38 -12.31 12.37 9.12
CA GLY A 38 -13.00 12.27 10.41
C GLY A 38 -12.99 10.82 10.86
N GLU A 39 -12.96 10.62 12.15
CA GLU A 39 -12.98 9.30 12.77
C GLU A 39 -13.94 9.32 13.98
N TYR A 40 -14.69 8.26 14.12
CA TYR A 40 -15.59 8.03 15.24
C TYR A 40 -15.23 6.72 15.93
N THR A 41 -15.03 6.77 17.25
CA THR A 41 -14.76 5.62 18.09
C THR A 41 -15.99 5.33 18.96
N TYR A 42 -16.42 4.08 18.93
CA TYR A 42 -17.53 3.55 19.73
C TYR A 42 -17.03 2.44 20.64
N HIS A 43 -17.46 2.48 21.90
CA HIS A 43 -17.19 1.44 22.90
C HIS A 43 -18.52 0.90 23.44
N ALA A 44 -18.64 -0.44 23.45
CA ALA A 44 -19.74 -1.14 24.13
C ALA A 44 -19.17 -1.97 25.30
N GLY A 45 -19.09 -1.34 26.46
CA GLY A 45 -18.42 -1.88 27.62
C GLY A 45 -16.92 -2.09 27.36
N ASP A 46 -16.33 -3.04 28.11
CA ASP A 46 -14.89 -3.34 28.01
C ASP A 46 -14.57 -4.37 26.91
N LYS A 47 -15.60 -5.02 26.37
CA LYS A 47 -15.45 -6.16 25.45
C LYS A 47 -15.46 -5.81 23.98
N PHE A 48 -16.09 -4.71 23.60
CA PHE A 48 -16.22 -4.36 22.18
C PHE A 48 -15.85 -2.90 21.92
N SER A 49 -15.05 -2.69 20.90
CA SER A 49 -14.81 -1.37 20.35
C SER A 49 -14.84 -1.38 18.83
N ALA A 50 -15.32 -0.30 18.25
CA ALA A 50 -15.37 -0.07 16.82
C ALA A 50 -14.85 1.33 16.50
N ILE A 51 -14.03 1.44 15.47
CA ILE A 51 -13.53 2.69 14.94
C ILE A 51 -13.96 2.75 13.48
N ALA A 52 -14.68 3.80 13.11
CA ALA A 52 -15.07 4.08 11.74
C ALA A 52 -14.46 5.40 11.29
N GLY A 53 -13.70 5.38 10.22
CA GLY A 53 -13.05 6.54 9.64
C GLY A 53 -13.48 6.79 8.21
N LEU A 54 -13.56 8.06 7.84
CA LEU A 54 -13.81 8.48 6.48
C LEU A 54 -12.82 9.59 6.12
N ARG A 55 -12.12 9.41 5.01
CA ARG A 55 -11.20 10.38 4.45
C ARG A 55 -11.65 10.75 3.03
N GLY A 56 -11.65 12.04 2.74
CA GLY A 56 -11.88 12.58 1.40
C GLY A 56 -10.65 13.33 0.94
N ASP A 57 -10.12 12.98 -0.20
CA ASP A 57 -8.93 13.59 -0.80
C ASP A 57 -9.23 14.11 -2.18
N TRP A 58 -8.70 15.28 -2.48
CA TRP A 58 -8.64 15.83 -3.83
C TRP A 58 -7.26 15.56 -4.40
N PHE A 59 -7.18 14.66 -5.37
CA PHE A 59 -5.96 14.32 -6.10
C PHE A 59 -5.85 15.17 -7.37
N TYR A 60 -4.72 15.85 -7.56
CA TYR A 60 -4.48 16.66 -8.75
C TYR A 60 -4.53 15.76 -10.01
N GLY A 61 -5.33 16.14 -11.01
CA GLY A 61 -5.53 15.36 -12.23
C GLY A 61 -6.46 14.14 -12.10
N GLN A 62 -6.79 13.68 -10.86
CA GLN A 62 -7.63 12.49 -10.61
C GLN A 62 -8.95 12.81 -9.90
N GLY A 63 -9.12 14.06 -9.42
CA GLY A 63 -10.35 14.53 -8.79
C GLY A 63 -10.53 14.07 -7.35
N PHE A 64 -11.77 14.17 -6.88
CA PHE A 64 -12.12 13.83 -5.49
C PHE A 64 -12.33 12.32 -5.32
N LYS A 65 -11.72 11.77 -4.29
CA LYS A 65 -11.82 10.34 -3.93
C LYS A 65 -12.13 10.19 -2.45
N VAL A 66 -12.77 9.08 -2.09
CA VAL A 66 -13.16 8.77 -0.71
C VAL A 66 -12.54 7.46 -0.28
N SER A 67 -11.95 7.44 0.92
CA SER A 67 -11.31 6.29 1.55
C SER A 67 -11.96 5.99 2.90
N PRO A 68 -12.96 5.09 2.95
CA PRO A 68 -13.53 4.61 4.20
C PRO A 68 -12.60 3.58 4.86
N ARG A 69 -12.62 3.53 6.20
CA ARG A 69 -12.00 2.44 6.96
C ARG A 69 -12.83 2.08 8.19
N VAL A 70 -12.75 0.83 8.58
CA VAL A 70 -13.37 0.31 9.80
C VAL A 70 -12.37 -0.60 10.52
N THR A 71 -12.32 -0.50 11.85
CA THR A 71 -11.57 -1.42 12.72
C THR A 71 -12.49 -1.84 13.85
N LEU A 72 -12.57 -3.14 14.09
CA LEU A 72 -13.34 -3.75 15.15
C LEU A 72 -12.40 -4.51 16.08
N LYS A 73 -12.67 -4.43 17.39
CA LYS A 73 -12.03 -5.26 18.41
C LYS A 73 -13.10 -5.88 19.29
N TYR A 74 -12.98 -7.18 19.52
CA TYR A 74 -13.87 -7.91 20.40
C TYR A 74 -13.05 -8.81 21.34
N THR A 75 -13.31 -8.70 22.63
CA THR A 75 -12.65 -9.46 23.70
C THR A 75 -13.73 -10.25 24.46
N PRO A 76 -14.15 -11.43 23.96
CA PRO A 76 -15.21 -12.22 24.60
C PRO A 76 -14.84 -12.64 26.00
N VAL A 77 -13.59 -13.03 26.20
CA VAL A 77 -12.95 -13.40 27.47
C VAL A 77 -11.57 -12.76 27.53
N ASP A 78 -10.96 -12.64 28.69
CA ASP A 78 -9.69 -11.92 28.87
C ASP A 78 -8.53 -12.53 28.05
N GLU A 79 -8.61 -13.83 27.80
CA GLU A 79 -7.58 -14.58 27.06
C GLU A 79 -7.72 -14.46 25.53
N ILE A 80 -8.87 -14.03 25.01
CA ILE A 80 -9.11 -14.01 23.55
C ILE A 80 -9.38 -12.60 23.08
N VAL A 81 -8.57 -12.15 22.13
CA VAL A 81 -8.76 -10.87 21.43
C VAL A 81 -8.94 -11.13 19.94
N ILE A 82 -10.07 -10.70 19.41
CA ILE A 82 -10.40 -10.76 17.98
C ILE A 82 -10.38 -9.34 17.42
N ARG A 83 -9.68 -9.14 16.33
CA ARG A 83 -9.69 -7.87 15.59
C ARG A 83 -10.07 -8.13 14.15
N ALA A 84 -10.85 -7.22 13.57
CA ALA A 84 -11.13 -7.20 12.16
C ALA A 84 -10.98 -5.77 11.64
N ASN A 85 -10.49 -5.62 10.44
CA ASN A 85 -10.38 -4.32 9.81
C ASN A 85 -10.62 -4.41 8.31
N GLY A 86 -11.02 -3.28 7.73
CA GLY A 86 -11.18 -3.13 6.31
C GLY A 86 -11.18 -1.67 5.92
N GLY A 87 -10.65 -1.37 4.74
CA GLY A 87 -10.60 -0.01 4.26
C GLY A 87 -10.06 0.08 2.84
N ARG A 88 -10.26 1.26 2.25
CA ARG A 88 -9.74 1.63 0.94
C ARG A 88 -8.52 2.52 1.09
N GLY A 89 -7.45 2.19 0.39
CA GLY A 89 -6.23 2.98 0.27
C GLY A 89 -6.07 3.52 -1.14
N LEU A 90 -5.63 4.77 -1.24
CA LEU A 90 -5.33 5.46 -2.50
C LEU A 90 -3.96 6.08 -2.40
N ARG A 91 -3.11 5.90 -3.41
CA ARG A 91 -1.82 6.60 -3.53
C ARG A 91 -1.47 6.85 -4.99
N TYR A 92 -0.71 7.87 -5.27
CA TYR A 92 -0.04 7.98 -6.56
C TYR A 92 1.01 6.89 -6.70
N ALA A 93 1.02 6.24 -7.85
CA ALA A 93 2.11 5.35 -8.22
C ALA A 93 3.37 6.18 -8.51
N THR A 94 4.50 5.76 -7.93
CA THR A 94 5.82 6.33 -8.18
C THR A 94 6.74 5.23 -8.72
N PRO A 95 6.47 4.71 -9.95
CA PRO A 95 7.05 3.46 -10.41
C PRO A 95 8.58 3.50 -10.49
N LEU A 96 9.18 4.64 -10.74
CA LEU A 96 10.63 4.80 -10.81
C LEU A 96 11.26 4.83 -9.41
N VAL A 97 10.65 5.55 -8.45
CA VAL A 97 11.12 5.62 -7.05
C VAL A 97 10.93 4.30 -6.34
N ASP A 98 9.75 3.69 -6.48
CA ASP A 98 9.43 2.39 -5.88
C ASP A 98 10.36 1.28 -6.42
N ASN A 99 10.94 1.48 -7.62
CA ASN A 99 11.82 0.51 -8.28
C ASN A 99 13.18 1.11 -8.68
N ILE A 100 13.83 1.82 -7.78
CA ILE A 100 15.09 2.55 -8.05
C ILE A 100 16.17 1.68 -8.71
N GLY A 101 16.14 0.37 -8.49
CA GLY A 101 17.03 -0.60 -9.13
C GLY A 101 16.95 -0.63 -10.66
N VAL A 102 15.82 -0.16 -11.26
CA VAL A 102 15.67 -0.13 -12.74
C VAL A 102 16.70 0.77 -13.39
N PHE A 103 17.15 1.82 -12.70
CA PHE A 103 18.17 2.76 -13.23
C PHE A 103 19.53 2.12 -13.45
N SER A 104 19.84 1.03 -12.75
CA SER A 104 21.12 0.33 -12.88
C SER A 104 21.13 -0.74 -13.98
N THR A 105 19.97 -1.06 -14.57
CA THR A 105 19.85 -2.21 -15.48
C THR A 105 20.35 -1.97 -16.90
N GLY A 106 20.53 -0.74 -17.35
CA GLY A 106 20.83 -0.44 -18.75
C GLY A 106 19.68 -0.71 -19.74
N LYS A 107 18.51 -1.17 -19.27
CA LYS A 107 17.34 -1.46 -20.10
C LYS A 107 16.57 -0.18 -20.44
N GLU A 108 15.89 -0.18 -21.58
CA GLU A 108 14.98 0.88 -22.01
C GLU A 108 13.69 0.85 -21.20
N PHE A 109 13.13 2.01 -20.85
CA PHE A 109 11.83 2.13 -20.19
C PHE A 109 10.74 2.32 -21.23
N VAL A 110 9.70 1.48 -21.14
CA VAL A 110 8.59 1.47 -22.09
C VAL A 110 7.27 1.56 -21.34
N GLY A 111 6.36 2.42 -21.78
CA GLY A 111 5.01 2.53 -21.26
C GLY A 111 4.81 3.66 -20.25
N ALA A 112 4.00 3.42 -19.22
CA ALA A 112 3.38 4.42 -18.36
C ALA A 112 4.26 4.88 -17.17
N TYR A 113 5.57 4.90 -17.30
CA TYR A 113 6.49 5.24 -16.21
C TYR A 113 6.41 6.69 -15.73
N ASN A 114 5.87 7.60 -16.53
CA ASN A 114 5.62 9.02 -16.21
C ASN A 114 4.13 9.33 -16.00
N ASP A 115 3.26 8.36 -16.07
CA ASP A 115 1.83 8.60 -15.92
C ASP A 115 1.47 8.73 -14.44
N HIS A 116 0.63 9.71 -14.12
CA HIS A 116 0.12 9.94 -12.76
C HIS A 116 -1.00 8.97 -12.42
N ILE A 117 -0.69 7.68 -12.35
CA ILE A 117 -1.66 6.64 -12.04
C ILE A 117 -1.95 6.65 -10.55
N LEU A 118 -3.23 6.67 -10.20
CA LEU A 118 -3.69 6.55 -8.83
C LEU A 118 -3.97 5.07 -8.52
N GLU A 119 -3.12 4.44 -7.73
CA GLU A 119 -3.38 3.10 -7.23
C GLU A 119 -4.55 3.12 -6.26
N ASP A 120 -5.43 2.14 -6.42
CA ASP A 120 -6.66 1.98 -5.65
C ASP A 120 -6.74 0.54 -5.14
N ALA A 121 -6.74 0.39 -3.83
CA ALA A 121 -6.76 -0.91 -3.20
C ALA A 121 -7.74 -0.98 -2.02
N TRP A 122 -8.38 -2.13 -1.88
CA TRP A 122 -9.18 -2.49 -0.71
C TRP A 122 -8.44 -3.54 0.09
N THR A 123 -8.18 -3.26 1.36
CA THR A 123 -7.59 -4.22 2.29
C THR A 123 -8.62 -4.60 3.34
N PHE A 124 -8.76 -5.89 3.61
CA PHE A 124 -9.61 -6.40 4.68
C PHE A 124 -9.01 -7.67 5.27
N GLY A 125 -9.27 -7.87 6.53
CA GLY A 125 -8.74 -9.02 7.25
C GLY A 125 -8.98 -8.94 8.74
N GLY A 126 -8.29 -9.78 9.48
CA GLY A 126 -8.40 -9.84 10.92
C GLY A 126 -7.32 -10.64 11.58
N ASN A 127 -7.34 -10.57 12.90
CA ASN A 127 -6.41 -11.21 13.79
C ASN A 127 -7.18 -11.87 14.94
N ILE A 128 -6.72 -13.06 15.34
CA ILE A 128 -7.16 -13.71 16.57
C ILE A 128 -5.92 -13.97 17.42
N THR A 129 -5.90 -13.42 18.63
CA THR A 129 -4.83 -13.64 19.62
C THR A 129 -5.40 -14.41 20.80
N TYR A 130 -4.71 -15.48 21.18
CA TYR A 130 -5.01 -16.24 22.39
C TYR A 130 -3.85 -16.11 23.39
N TYR A 131 -4.13 -15.50 24.53
CA TYR A 131 -3.20 -15.39 25.66
C TYR A 131 -3.32 -16.62 26.54
N MET A 132 -2.22 -17.34 26.73
CA MET A 132 -2.20 -18.57 27.53
C MET A 132 -1.98 -18.23 28.98
N PRO A 133 -2.85 -18.71 29.90
CA PRO A 133 -2.74 -18.38 31.32
C PRO A 133 -1.69 -19.25 32.04
N PHE A 134 -0.42 -19.17 31.61
CA PHE A 134 0.68 -19.84 32.28
C PHE A 134 1.26 -18.96 33.38
N GLY A 135 0.66 -19.06 34.63
CA GLY A 135 1.13 -18.31 35.79
C GLY A 135 0.66 -16.84 35.85
N ALA A 136 0.99 -16.14 36.93
CA ALA A 136 0.47 -14.81 37.23
C ALA A 136 1.08 -13.67 36.42
N SER A 137 2.06 -13.93 35.55
CA SER A 137 2.83 -12.91 34.84
C SER A 137 3.24 -13.31 33.43
N SER A 138 2.65 -14.35 32.82
CA SER A 138 3.09 -14.78 31.48
C SER A 138 2.39 -13.99 30.39
N ASN A 139 3.20 -13.36 29.51
CA ASN A 139 2.74 -12.76 28.25
C ASN A 139 2.79 -13.78 27.09
N THR A 140 2.66 -15.07 27.41
CA THR A 140 2.66 -16.13 26.41
C THR A 140 1.39 -16.07 25.59
N TYR A 141 1.52 -15.96 24.25
CA TYR A 141 0.38 -15.94 23.35
C TYR A 141 0.68 -16.63 22.02
N VAL A 142 -0.39 -17.01 21.34
CA VAL A 142 -0.40 -17.36 19.92
C VAL A 142 -1.35 -16.42 19.19
N SER A 143 -0.95 -15.97 18.02
CA SER A 143 -1.74 -15.05 17.19
C SER A 143 -1.74 -15.53 15.75
N PHE A 144 -2.90 -15.47 15.13
CA PHE A 144 -3.08 -15.74 13.70
C PHE A 144 -3.68 -14.51 13.02
N ASP A 145 -3.02 -14.08 11.93
CA ASP A 145 -3.44 -12.96 11.11
C ASP A 145 -3.75 -13.42 9.70
N TYR A 146 -4.80 -12.85 9.13
CA TYR A 146 -5.12 -12.97 7.71
C TYR A 146 -5.52 -11.62 7.15
N PHE A 147 -4.88 -11.23 6.04
CA PHE A 147 -5.20 -10.02 5.29
C PHE A 147 -5.23 -10.30 3.80
N ARG A 148 -6.26 -9.77 3.15
CA ARG A 148 -6.35 -9.69 1.70
C ARG A 148 -6.33 -8.24 1.26
N THR A 149 -5.46 -7.92 0.30
CA THR A 149 -5.49 -6.67 -0.44
C THR A 149 -5.91 -6.96 -1.87
N GLN A 150 -6.98 -6.33 -2.31
CA GLN A 150 -7.52 -6.42 -3.66
C GLN A 150 -7.31 -5.07 -4.35
N PHE A 151 -6.65 -5.09 -5.49
CA PHE A 151 -6.38 -3.89 -6.28
C PHE A 151 -7.48 -3.70 -7.32
N ALA A 152 -8.05 -2.49 -7.34
CA ALA A 152 -8.92 -2.03 -8.42
C ALA A 152 -8.09 -1.39 -9.54
N GLN A 153 -6.98 -0.71 -9.18
CA GLN A 153 -6.00 -0.17 -10.09
C GLN A 153 -4.61 -0.29 -9.46
N GLN A 154 -3.66 -0.82 -10.23
CA GLN A 154 -2.28 -1.05 -9.77
C GLN A 154 -1.29 -0.74 -10.90
N MET A 155 -0.17 -0.09 -10.55
CA MET A 155 0.98 0.02 -11.44
C MET A 155 1.81 -1.27 -11.37
N VAL A 156 2.16 -1.80 -12.53
CA VAL A 156 3.02 -2.98 -12.66
C VAL A 156 4.29 -2.61 -13.40
N VAL A 157 5.41 -3.08 -12.88
CA VAL A 157 6.73 -2.97 -13.48
C VAL A 157 7.20 -4.35 -13.86
N ASP A 158 7.24 -4.63 -15.16
CA ASP A 158 7.56 -5.94 -15.71
C ASP A 158 8.98 -5.94 -16.32
N TYR A 159 9.84 -6.79 -15.78
CA TYR A 159 11.24 -6.95 -16.17
C TYR A 159 11.45 -8.06 -17.20
N GLU A 160 10.42 -8.85 -17.48
CA GLU A 160 10.53 -10.11 -18.24
C GLU A 160 9.96 -10.02 -19.64
N LEU A 161 9.06 -9.06 -19.91
CA LEU A 161 8.41 -8.88 -21.21
C LEU A 161 9.37 -8.59 -22.37
N GLY A 162 10.60 -8.10 -22.09
CA GLY A 162 11.62 -7.84 -23.09
C GLY A 162 13.04 -8.00 -22.57
N HIS A 163 13.97 -8.48 -23.44
CA HIS A 163 15.35 -8.69 -23.03
C HIS A 163 16.08 -7.41 -22.61
N ASN A 164 15.81 -6.30 -23.31
CA ASN A 164 16.44 -4.99 -23.10
C ASN A 164 15.44 -3.92 -22.66
N GLN A 165 14.22 -4.29 -22.28
CA GLN A 165 13.16 -3.38 -21.91
C GLN A 165 12.59 -3.68 -20.56
N ILE A 166 12.10 -2.65 -19.87
CA ILE A 166 11.28 -2.73 -18.67
C ILE A 166 9.96 -2.06 -19.02
N HIS A 167 8.88 -2.82 -18.87
CA HIS A 167 7.54 -2.35 -19.21
C HIS A 167 6.81 -1.85 -17.97
N PHE A 168 6.23 -0.66 -18.07
CA PHE A 168 5.41 -0.03 -17.05
C PHE A 168 3.98 0.09 -17.58
N TYR A 169 3.02 -0.53 -16.89
CA TYR A 169 1.63 -0.47 -17.29
C TYR A 169 0.69 -0.51 -16.09
N ALA A 170 -0.50 0.07 -16.23
CA ALA A 170 -1.54 -0.01 -15.23
C ALA A 170 -2.43 -1.21 -15.50
N LEU A 171 -2.69 -2.00 -14.46
CA LEU A 171 -3.82 -2.93 -14.42
C LEU A 171 -5.04 -2.16 -13.92
N ASP A 172 -6.02 -1.96 -14.80
CA ASP A 172 -7.28 -1.28 -14.49
C ASP A 172 -8.44 -2.25 -14.69
N GLY A 173 -9.17 -2.50 -13.60
CA GLY A 173 -10.31 -3.43 -13.61
C GLY A 173 -9.96 -4.92 -13.67
N GLU A 174 -8.70 -5.29 -13.76
CA GLU A 174 -8.26 -6.68 -13.63
C GLU A 174 -8.20 -7.08 -12.15
N ARG A 175 -8.52 -8.36 -11.85
CA ARG A 175 -8.52 -8.86 -10.49
C ARG A 175 -7.09 -9.18 -10.05
N SER A 176 -6.40 -8.20 -9.47
CA SER A 176 -5.13 -8.41 -8.78
C SER A 176 -5.36 -8.41 -7.27
N TYR A 177 -4.78 -9.36 -6.56
CA TYR A 177 -4.89 -9.44 -5.10
C TYR A 177 -3.66 -10.09 -4.48
N THR A 178 -3.47 -9.80 -3.20
CA THR A 178 -2.45 -10.44 -2.36
C THR A 178 -3.12 -10.95 -1.10
N ASP A 179 -2.84 -12.20 -0.74
CA ASP A 179 -3.20 -12.80 0.55
C ASP A 179 -1.97 -12.90 1.44
N ASN A 180 -2.09 -12.45 2.67
CA ASN A 180 -1.07 -12.56 3.69
C ASN A 180 -1.61 -13.38 4.87
N TYR A 181 -0.84 -14.38 5.29
CA TYR A 181 -1.10 -15.22 6.44
C TYR A 181 0.12 -15.15 7.36
N GLN A 182 -0.10 -14.86 8.64
CA GLN A 182 0.96 -14.78 9.62
C GLN A 182 0.56 -15.56 10.89
N LEU A 183 1.49 -16.32 11.43
CA LEU A 183 1.36 -17.00 12.70
C LEU A 183 2.49 -16.54 13.61
N ASP A 184 2.14 -15.96 14.74
CA ASP A 184 3.08 -15.51 15.76
C ASP A 184 2.91 -16.33 17.03
N PHE A 185 4.05 -16.63 17.65
CA PHE A 185 4.10 -17.30 18.93
C PHE A 185 5.13 -16.62 19.83
N SER A 186 4.72 -16.20 21.03
CA SER A 186 5.59 -15.57 22.03
C SER A 186 5.52 -16.35 23.33
N VAL A 187 6.67 -16.60 23.93
CA VAL A 187 6.83 -17.20 25.26
C VAL A 187 7.64 -16.25 26.11
N ASP A 188 7.10 -15.92 27.30
CA ASP A 188 7.76 -15.09 28.29
C ASP A 188 8.03 -15.90 29.56
#